data_196abe2eda5f03593f08578d0c085a0f
#
_entry.id   196abe2eda5f03593f08578d0c085a0f
#
_cell.length_a   1.000
_cell.length_b   1.000
_cell.length_c   1.000
_cell.angle_alpha   90.00
_cell.angle_beta   90.00
_cell.angle_gamma   90.00
#
_symmetry.space_group_name_H-M   'P 1'
#
loop_
_entity.id
_entity.type
_entity.pdbx_description
1 polymer ?
#
loop_
_entity_poly.entity_id
_entity_poly.type
_entity_poly.pdbx_seq_one_letter_code
_entity_poly.pdbx_strand_id
1 'polypeptide(L)'
;MDAVLRRRGAARNRQSWLASRFRSVSCGVMENLPEGVPWDPATEPPLGPLVDATPRPLPARIPHKGQSVDLEPLHIRHAEDLWRAAERDTSGEGWAYMGYGPFRDAAAMRAHVAGFAATHDPMAWAIRPHRSGTVDGWLTLMQIAPTHADIEIGNIWFSPRMQRTRAATEAMFLLMRHAMDDLGYRRLVWKCNALNMPSRRAAARLGFTYEGTHRAHLVGKGRRRDTAWFSIISEEWPTRRDAIAAWLDTANFGPDGRPRRSLAGFRSEGA
;
A
#
# COMPACT_ATOMS: atom_id res chain seq x y z
N MET A 1 28.23 -66.98 11.59
CA MET A 1 27.50 -67.47 10.41
C MET A 1 26.03 -67.22 10.68
N ASP A 2 25.38 -66.53 9.77
CA ASP A 2 23.94 -66.30 9.65
C ASP A 2 23.24 -65.36 10.64
N ALA A 3 23.21 -64.09 10.29
CA ALA A 3 22.10 -63.18 10.58
C ALA A 3 22.14 -61.91 9.66
N VAL A 4 22.15 -62.10 8.36
CA VAL A 4 21.93 -61.02 7.37
C VAL A 4 20.96 -61.58 6.34
N LEU A 5 19.68 -61.29 6.48
CA LEU A 5 18.67 -61.30 5.41
C LEU A 5 17.25 -61.20 6.05
N ARG A 6 16.79 -59.99 6.34
CA ARG A 6 15.34 -59.66 6.34
C ARG A 6 15.15 -58.16 6.64
N ARG A 7 15.49 -57.28 5.69
CA ARG A 7 14.94 -55.93 5.58
C ARG A 7 14.89 -55.47 4.13
N ARG A 8 14.05 -56.10 3.34
CA ARG A 8 13.61 -55.58 2.02
C ARG A 8 12.13 -55.98 1.87
N GLY A 9 11.21 -55.14 2.36
CA GLY A 9 9.79 -55.44 2.20
C GLY A 9 8.79 -54.35 2.68
N ALA A 10 9.27 -53.16 3.05
CA ALA A 10 8.36 -52.14 3.59
C ALA A 10 8.29 -50.83 2.84
N ALA A 11 8.98 -50.69 1.71
CA ALA A 11 9.07 -49.41 1.00
C ALA A 11 8.14 -49.28 -0.23
N ARG A 12 7.40 -50.29 -0.61
CA ARG A 12 6.55 -50.27 -1.81
C ARG A 12 5.06 -50.01 -1.61
N ASN A 13 4.60 -49.86 -0.36
CA ASN A 13 3.15 -49.74 -0.09
C ASN A 13 2.68 -48.36 0.38
N ARG A 14 3.55 -47.36 0.43
CA ARG A 14 3.13 -45.99 0.80
C ARG A 14 2.75 -45.09 -0.41
N GLN A 15 3.25 -45.38 -1.59
CA GLN A 15 2.90 -44.61 -2.80
C GLN A 15 1.57 -45.02 -3.44
N SER A 16 1.18 -46.28 -3.29
CA SER A 16 -0.10 -46.77 -3.83
C SER A 16 -1.31 -46.37 -2.94
N TRP A 17 -1.09 -46.10 -1.65
CA TRP A 17 -2.16 -45.73 -0.73
C TRP A 17 -2.57 -44.24 -0.86
N LEU A 18 -1.64 -43.37 -1.27
CA LEU A 18 -1.94 -41.97 -1.56
C LEU A 18 -2.64 -41.81 -2.91
N ALA A 19 -2.31 -42.63 -3.90
CA ALA A 19 -2.90 -42.52 -5.23
C ALA A 19 -4.36 -42.99 -5.33
N SER A 20 -4.84 -43.83 -4.41
CA SER A 20 -6.22 -44.36 -4.48
C SER A 20 -7.27 -43.48 -3.76
N ARG A 21 -6.86 -42.54 -2.88
CA ARG A 21 -7.79 -41.65 -2.18
C ARG A 21 -8.14 -40.36 -2.92
N PHE A 22 -7.39 -40.01 -3.97
CA PHE A 22 -7.59 -38.75 -4.70
C PHE A 22 -8.40 -38.88 -5.99
N ARG A 23 -8.85 -40.08 -6.40
CA ARG A 23 -9.55 -40.27 -7.66
C ARG A 23 -11.06 -40.00 -7.65
N SER A 24 -11.67 -39.69 -6.49
CA SER A 24 -13.12 -39.51 -6.41
C SER A 24 -13.57 -38.13 -5.97
N VAL A 25 -12.67 -37.12 -5.90
CA VAL A 25 -13.00 -35.76 -5.42
C VAL A 25 -13.11 -34.75 -6.57
N SER A 26 -12.82 -35.13 -7.81
CA SER A 26 -12.63 -34.17 -8.90
C SER A 26 -13.89 -33.49 -9.45
N CYS A 27 -15.09 -33.98 -9.21
CA CYS A 27 -16.30 -33.37 -9.77
C CYS A 27 -17.00 -32.37 -8.80
N GLY A 28 -16.90 -32.57 -7.48
CA GLY A 28 -17.59 -31.73 -6.49
C GLY A 28 -16.80 -30.51 -6.01
N VAL A 29 -15.48 -30.48 -6.22
CA VAL A 29 -14.63 -29.35 -5.76
C VAL A 29 -14.69 -28.16 -6.73
N MET A 30 -14.90 -28.42 -8.02
CA MET A 30 -14.98 -27.40 -9.06
C MET A 30 -16.24 -26.49 -8.95
N GLU A 31 -17.33 -27.04 -8.40
CA GLU A 31 -18.60 -26.30 -8.28
C GLU A 31 -18.61 -25.26 -7.14
N ASN A 32 -17.58 -25.25 -6.27
CA ASN A 32 -17.52 -24.41 -5.06
C ASN A 32 -16.28 -23.51 -5.01
N LEU A 33 -15.57 -23.30 -6.13
CA LEU A 33 -14.47 -22.34 -6.15
C LEU A 33 -15.01 -20.91 -6.04
N PRO A 34 -14.36 -20.02 -5.25
CA PRO A 34 -14.75 -18.63 -5.16
C PRO A 34 -14.66 -17.95 -6.54
N GLU A 35 -15.72 -17.25 -6.93
CA GLU A 35 -15.75 -16.50 -8.17
C GLU A 35 -14.64 -15.44 -8.22
N GLY A 36 -13.96 -15.32 -9.35
CA GLY A 36 -12.91 -14.34 -9.56
C GLY A 36 -11.56 -14.64 -8.89
N VAL A 37 -11.40 -15.81 -8.24
CA VAL A 37 -10.09 -16.24 -7.71
C VAL A 37 -9.35 -17.04 -8.78
N PRO A 38 -8.19 -16.54 -9.30
CA PRO A 38 -7.43 -17.28 -10.30
C PRO A 38 -6.80 -18.54 -9.70
N TRP A 39 -6.81 -19.63 -10.44
CA TRP A 39 -6.21 -20.89 -10.06
C TRP A 39 -5.55 -21.57 -11.28
N ASP A 40 -4.60 -22.46 -11.02
CA ASP A 40 -3.92 -23.24 -12.05
C ASP A 40 -4.74 -24.51 -12.36
N PRO A 41 -5.32 -24.61 -13.57
CA PRO A 41 -6.15 -25.78 -13.94
C PRO A 41 -5.38 -27.09 -14.04
N ALA A 42 -4.04 -27.05 -14.01
CA ALA A 42 -3.19 -28.24 -14.01
C ALA A 42 -2.99 -28.85 -12.61
N THR A 43 -3.53 -28.21 -11.55
CA THR A 43 -3.33 -28.64 -10.16
C THR A 43 -4.56 -29.33 -9.58
N GLU A 44 -4.33 -30.36 -8.75
CA GLU A 44 -5.36 -31.05 -7.97
C GLU A 44 -4.79 -31.33 -6.56
N PRO A 45 -5.28 -30.72 -5.46
CA PRO A 45 -6.39 -29.75 -5.40
C PRO A 45 -6.08 -28.44 -6.12
N PRO A 46 -7.09 -27.60 -6.44
CA PRO A 46 -6.88 -26.29 -7.06
C PRO A 46 -5.92 -25.42 -6.27
N LEU A 47 -4.86 -24.96 -6.92
CA LEU A 47 -3.86 -24.06 -6.34
C LEU A 47 -3.80 -22.76 -7.17
N GLY A 48 -3.34 -21.67 -6.55
CA GLY A 48 -3.10 -20.43 -7.25
C GLY A 48 -2.02 -20.57 -8.34
N PRO A 49 -2.01 -19.66 -9.34
CA PRO A 49 -0.98 -19.66 -10.38
C PRO A 49 0.42 -19.52 -9.79
N LEU A 50 1.41 -20.10 -10.46
CA LEU A 50 2.82 -19.92 -10.10
C LEU A 50 3.22 -18.45 -10.29
N VAL A 51 4.01 -17.94 -9.34
CA VAL A 51 4.56 -16.58 -9.37
C VAL A 51 6.05 -16.62 -9.05
N ASP A 52 6.77 -15.56 -9.42
CA ASP A 52 8.15 -15.37 -8.97
C ASP A 52 8.16 -15.15 -7.43
N ALA A 53 8.71 -16.13 -6.72
CA ALA A 53 8.79 -16.14 -5.26
C ALA A 53 10.06 -15.45 -4.72
N THR A 54 10.89 -14.84 -5.58
CA THR A 54 12.08 -14.10 -5.15
C THR A 54 11.68 -12.96 -4.21
N PRO A 55 12.23 -12.89 -2.99
CA PRO A 55 11.92 -11.80 -2.08
C PRO A 55 12.27 -10.43 -2.68
N ARG A 56 11.39 -9.45 -2.52
CA ARG A 56 11.60 -8.10 -3.03
C ARG A 56 12.57 -7.32 -2.13
N PRO A 57 13.35 -6.37 -2.68
CA PRO A 57 14.24 -5.55 -1.87
C PRO A 57 13.46 -4.68 -0.89
N LEU A 58 14.06 -4.39 0.26
CA LEU A 58 13.52 -3.40 1.19
C LEU A 58 13.66 -1.99 0.61
N PRO A 59 12.70 -1.07 0.88
CA PRO A 59 12.86 0.33 0.52
C PRO A 59 14.12 0.93 1.14
N ALA A 60 14.78 1.82 0.42
CA ALA A 60 15.91 2.59 0.92
C ALA A 60 15.49 4.02 1.30
N ARG A 61 16.21 4.63 2.25
CA ARG A 61 16.01 6.04 2.64
C ARG A 61 16.62 6.97 1.62
N ILE A 62 16.04 7.03 0.43
CA ILE A 62 16.45 7.90 -0.66
C ILE A 62 15.40 8.97 -0.93
N PRO A 63 15.78 10.16 -1.44
CA PRO A 63 14.81 11.16 -1.88
C PRO A 63 14.17 10.75 -3.21
N HIS A 64 12.92 11.16 -3.42
CA HIS A 64 12.22 11.04 -4.70
C HIS A 64 11.89 12.44 -5.22
N LYS A 65 12.29 12.72 -6.44
CA LYS A 65 12.09 14.02 -7.08
C LYS A 65 10.88 13.97 -8.01
N GLY A 66 9.97 14.95 -7.85
CA GLY A 66 8.81 15.12 -8.72
C GLY A 66 8.86 16.45 -9.47
N GLN A 67 7.79 16.75 -10.21
CA GLN A 67 7.62 18.00 -10.94
C GLN A 67 7.08 19.14 -10.06
N SER A 68 6.25 18.82 -9.07
CA SER A 68 5.61 19.79 -8.17
C SER A 68 5.92 19.55 -6.70
N VAL A 69 6.60 18.44 -6.37
CA VAL A 69 6.89 18.03 -5.01
C VAL A 69 8.15 17.17 -4.95
N ASP A 70 8.91 17.30 -3.88
CA ASP A 70 9.98 16.38 -3.52
C ASP A 70 9.58 15.59 -2.27
N LEU A 71 10.00 14.33 -2.22
CA LEU A 71 9.97 13.50 -1.03
C LEU A 71 11.39 13.38 -0.48
N GLU A 72 11.55 13.74 0.78
CA GLU A 72 12.83 13.61 1.51
C GLU A 72 12.65 12.54 2.60
N PRO A 73 13.63 11.62 2.82
CA PRO A 73 13.57 10.77 3.98
C PRO A 73 13.29 11.59 5.24
N LEU A 74 12.28 11.18 6.02
CA LEU A 74 11.88 11.97 7.19
C LEU A 74 13.06 12.11 8.14
N HIS A 75 13.29 13.34 8.62
CA HIS A 75 14.39 13.68 9.52
C HIS A 75 13.92 14.72 10.53
N ILE A 76 14.58 14.78 11.71
CA ILE A 76 14.25 15.72 12.79
C ILE A 76 14.27 17.20 12.35
N ARG A 77 15.06 17.56 11.34
CA ARG A 77 15.09 18.91 10.76
C ARG A 77 13.76 19.36 10.18
N HIS A 78 12.85 18.44 9.83
CA HIS A 78 11.54 18.74 9.26
C HIS A 78 10.50 19.10 10.32
N ALA A 79 10.81 18.91 11.60
CA ALA A 79 9.82 19.04 12.69
C ALA A 79 9.24 20.45 12.82
N GLU A 80 10.03 21.49 12.58
CA GLU A 80 9.58 22.89 12.66
C GLU A 80 8.56 23.20 11.55
N ASP A 81 8.88 22.86 10.30
CA ASP A 81 7.95 23.04 9.17
C ASP A 81 6.65 22.27 9.39
N LEU A 82 6.76 21.01 9.87
CA LEU A 82 5.62 20.14 10.15
C LEU A 82 4.74 20.69 11.29
N TRP A 83 5.36 21.26 12.33
CA TRP A 83 4.61 21.91 13.39
C TRP A 83 3.84 23.12 12.86
N ARG A 84 4.49 24.02 12.12
CA ARG A 84 3.84 25.19 11.51
C ARG A 84 2.72 24.80 10.54
N ALA A 85 2.89 23.66 9.85
CA ALA A 85 1.85 23.14 8.97
C ALA A 85 0.65 22.58 9.77
N ALA A 86 0.91 21.93 10.92
CA ALA A 86 -0.11 21.35 11.80
C ALA A 86 -0.90 22.41 12.57
N GLU A 87 -0.27 23.51 13.03
CA GLU A 87 -0.95 24.61 13.72
C GLU A 87 -2.09 25.23 12.90
N ARG A 88 -2.03 25.11 11.57
CA ARG A 88 -3.08 25.60 10.66
C ARG A 88 -4.30 24.69 10.59
N ASP A 89 -4.22 23.47 11.11
CA ASP A 89 -5.36 22.57 11.25
C ASP A 89 -6.10 22.83 12.57
N THR A 90 -6.80 23.98 12.64
CA THR A 90 -7.53 24.39 13.83
C THR A 90 -8.73 23.50 14.14
N SER A 91 -9.20 22.70 13.17
CA SER A 91 -10.29 21.73 13.36
C SER A 91 -9.82 20.44 14.03
N GLY A 92 -8.55 20.09 13.88
CA GLY A 92 -8.00 18.79 14.29
C GLY A 92 -8.52 17.60 13.47
N GLU A 93 -9.33 17.84 12.44
CA GLU A 93 -9.93 16.78 11.61
C GLU A 93 -8.88 15.94 10.89
N GLY A 94 -7.74 16.55 10.49
CA GLY A 94 -6.62 15.85 9.86
C GLY A 94 -6.03 14.72 10.72
N TRP A 95 -6.29 14.74 12.04
CA TRP A 95 -5.78 13.78 13.01
C TRP A 95 -6.82 12.76 13.49
N ALA A 96 -8.10 12.95 13.13
CA ALA A 96 -9.20 12.17 13.69
C ALA A 96 -9.02 10.65 13.50
N TYR A 97 -8.47 10.23 12.37
CA TYR A 97 -8.27 8.82 12.02
C TYR A 97 -6.82 8.35 12.14
N MET A 98 -5.90 9.24 12.54
CA MET A 98 -4.51 8.87 12.80
C MET A 98 -4.36 8.21 14.18
N GLY A 99 -3.42 7.29 14.34
CA GLY A 99 -3.12 6.64 15.62
C GLY A 99 -2.48 7.59 16.65
N TYR A 100 -2.10 8.79 16.23
CA TYR A 100 -1.41 9.84 17.00
C TYR A 100 -1.96 11.22 16.64
N GLY A 101 -1.47 12.27 17.32
CA GLY A 101 -1.93 13.65 17.14
C GLY A 101 -3.41 13.89 17.53
N PRO A 102 -3.86 15.16 17.47
CA PRO A 102 -3.02 16.32 17.25
C PRO A 102 -1.95 16.48 18.33
N PHE A 103 -0.84 17.14 17.99
CA PHE A 103 0.24 17.43 18.93
C PHE A 103 -0.07 18.74 19.69
N ARG A 104 0.25 18.75 20.99
CA ARG A 104 -0.07 19.91 21.85
C ARG A 104 0.86 21.11 21.63
N ASP A 105 2.12 20.87 21.20
CA ASP A 105 3.15 21.87 21.02
C ASP A 105 4.25 21.38 20.03
N ALA A 106 5.16 22.30 19.67
CA ALA A 106 6.28 22.01 18.80
C ALA A 106 7.23 20.92 19.36
N ALA A 107 7.37 20.85 20.68
CA ALA A 107 8.23 19.85 21.31
C ALA A 107 7.65 18.43 21.15
N ALA A 108 6.33 18.28 21.32
CA ALA A 108 5.62 17.02 21.07
C ALA A 108 5.71 16.59 19.60
N MET A 109 5.54 17.51 18.65
CA MET A 109 5.74 17.24 17.22
C MET A 109 7.19 16.81 16.94
N ARG A 110 8.17 17.52 17.49
CA ARG A 110 9.59 17.21 17.33
C ARG A 110 9.93 15.82 17.86
N ALA A 111 9.43 15.46 19.05
CA ALA A 111 9.63 14.13 19.63
C ALA A 111 9.01 13.03 18.74
N HIS A 112 7.80 13.25 18.21
CA HIS A 112 7.17 12.31 17.28
C HIS A 112 7.98 12.15 16.00
N VAL A 113 8.39 13.24 15.37
CA VAL A 113 9.20 13.22 14.14
C VAL A 113 10.54 12.51 14.36
N ALA A 114 11.19 12.73 15.51
CA ALA A 114 12.45 12.06 15.85
C ALA A 114 12.29 10.53 15.93
N GLY A 115 11.27 10.07 16.67
CA GLY A 115 10.96 8.64 16.78
C GLY A 115 10.54 8.04 15.42
N PHE A 116 9.69 8.73 14.70
CA PHE A 116 9.17 8.27 13.41
C PHE A 116 10.26 8.20 12.33
N ALA A 117 11.20 9.15 12.32
CA ALA A 117 12.36 9.14 11.43
C ALA A 117 13.35 7.98 11.70
N ALA A 118 13.35 7.43 12.91
CA ALA A 118 14.22 6.32 13.29
C ALA A 118 13.67 4.94 12.91
N THR A 119 12.36 4.82 12.61
CA THR A 119 11.74 3.53 12.29
C THR A 119 12.11 3.05 10.88
N HIS A 120 12.27 1.74 10.69
CA HIS A 120 12.46 1.12 9.38
C HIS A 120 11.14 0.66 8.76
N ASP A 121 10.18 0.28 9.59
CA ASP A 121 8.81 -0.01 9.24
C ASP A 121 7.88 0.54 10.35
N PRO A 122 7.12 1.59 10.06
CA PRO A 122 7.00 2.33 8.80
C PRO A 122 8.25 3.15 8.43
N MET A 123 8.61 3.18 7.14
CA MET A 123 9.61 4.08 6.60
C MET A 123 8.93 5.33 6.05
N ALA A 124 9.34 6.50 6.55
CA ALA A 124 8.64 7.75 6.31
C ALA A 124 9.42 8.73 5.43
N TRP A 125 8.70 9.47 4.59
CA TRP A 125 9.18 10.60 3.80
C TRP A 125 8.42 11.86 4.14
N ALA A 126 9.15 12.95 4.34
CA ALA A 126 8.63 14.30 4.42
C ALA A 126 8.29 14.80 3.01
N ILE A 127 7.22 15.57 2.89
CA ILE A 127 6.68 16.06 1.61
C ILE A 127 6.98 17.55 1.51
N ARG A 128 7.76 17.95 0.50
CA ARG A 128 8.13 19.36 0.24
C ARG A 128 7.55 19.80 -1.10
N PRO A 129 6.37 20.44 -1.14
CA PRO A 129 5.84 21.05 -2.36
C PRO A 129 6.74 22.18 -2.84
N HIS A 130 7.03 22.21 -4.14
CA HIS A 130 7.88 23.26 -4.72
C HIS A 130 7.27 24.65 -4.55
N ARG A 131 5.95 24.77 -4.58
CA ARG A 131 5.24 26.05 -4.41
C ARG A 131 5.46 26.68 -3.03
N SER A 132 5.52 25.90 -1.96
CA SER A 132 5.72 26.42 -0.61
C SER A 132 7.18 26.42 -0.19
N GLY A 133 7.99 25.51 -0.72
CA GLY A 133 9.38 25.29 -0.30
C GLY A 133 9.54 24.76 1.13
N THR A 134 8.43 24.60 1.89
CA THR A 134 8.41 24.09 3.26
C THR A 134 7.80 22.70 3.31
N VAL A 135 8.10 21.91 4.34
CA VAL A 135 7.51 20.58 4.49
C VAL A 135 6.05 20.69 4.95
N ASP A 136 5.16 20.02 4.22
CA ASP A 136 3.71 20.14 4.37
C ASP A 136 2.99 18.83 4.72
N GLY A 137 3.74 17.82 5.12
CA GLY A 137 3.18 16.52 5.49
C GLY A 137 4.20 15.40 5.40
N TRP A 138 3.73 14.19 5.59
CA TRP A 138 4.49 12.96 5.40
C TRP A 138 3.61 11.84 4.86
N LEU A 139 4.25 10.82 4.34
CA LEU A 139 3.66 9.54 3.97
C LEU A 139 4.68 8.42 4.19
N THR A 140 4.23 7.18 4.22
CA THR A 140 5.11 6.04 4.49
C THR A 140 4.89 4.87 3.55
N LEU A 141 5.94 4.05 3.42
CA LEU A 141 5.83 2.65 3.09
C LEU A 141 5.93 1.85 4.40
N MET A 142 5.04 0.89 4.59
CA MET A 142 4.90 0.15 5.85
C MET A 142 4.36 -1.27 5.62
N GLN A 143 4.33 -2.07 6.70
CA GLN A 143 3.91 -3.47 6.60
C GLN A 143 4.63 -4.17 5.46
N ILE A 144 5.95 -3.99 5.43
CA ILE A 144 6.80 -4.40 4.33
C ILE A 144 7.06 -5.90 4.44
N ALA A 145 6.52 -6.68 3.49
CA ALA A 145 6.62 -8.14 3.47
C ALA A 145 7.32 -8.63 2.17
N PRO A 146 8.68 -8.58 2.12
CA PRO A 146 9.45 -8.91 0.92
C PRO A 146 9.16 -10.31 0.34
N THR A 147 9.00 -11.31 1.20
CA THR A 147 8.73 -12.70 0.80
C THR A 147 7.36 -12.91 0.19
N HIS A 148 6.42 -12.03 0.49
CA HIS A 148 5.06 -12.03 -0.09
C HIS A 148 4.91 -11.01 -1.20
N ALA A 149 5.94 -10.18 -1.41
CA ALA A 149 5.92 -9.04 -2.34
C ALA A 149 4.71 -8.12 -2.09
N ASP A 150 4.39 -7.88 -0.79
CA ASP A 150 3.28 -7.05 -0.31
C ASP A 150 3.82 -5.87 0.48
N ILE A 151 3.28 -4.67 0.26
CA ILE A 151 3.69 -3.42 0.90
C ILE A 151 2.52 -2.46 1.00
N GLU A 152 2.44 -1.70 2.08
CA GLU A 152 1.39 -0.70 2.30
C GLU A 152 1.91 0.71 2.11
N ILE A 153 1.16 1.55 1.39
CA ILE A 153 1.30 3.00 1.46
C ILE A 153 0.32 3.54 2.50
N GLY A 154 0.82 4.15 3.56
CA GLY A 154 0.00 4.50 4.72
C GLY A 154 0.56 5.61 5.57
N ASN A 155 -0.01 5.80 6.76
CA ASN A 155 0.34 6.88 7.69
C ASN A 155 0.44 8.26 7.00
N ILE A 156 -0.48 8.54 6.07
CA ILE A 156 -0.46 9.75 5.25
C ILE A 156 -1.07 10.88 6.05
N TRP A 157 -0.28 11.91 6.31
CA TRP A 157 -0.77 13.17 6.85
C TRP A 157 -0.38 14.32 5.92
N PHE A 158 -1.36 15.06 5.47
CA PHE A 158 -1.22 16.28 4.68
C PHE A 158 -1.77 17.47 5.44
N SER A 159 -1.00 18.56 5.49
CA SER A 159 -1.51 19.84 5.98
C SER A 159 -2.76 20.28 5.20
N PRO A 160 -3.63 21.14 5.75
CA PRO A 160 -4.81 21.63 5.04
C PRO A 160 -4.50 22.21 3.65
N ARG A 161 -3.38 22.94 3.50
CA ARG A 161 -2.99 23.54 2.21
C ARG A 161 -2.44 22.54 1.18
N MET A 162 -1.98 21.37 1.65
CA MET A 162 -1.47 20.29 0.79
C MET A 162 -2.60 19.42 0.23
N GLN A 163 -3.73 19.33 0.95
CA GLN A 163 -4.85 18.48 0.56
C GLN A 163 -5.45 18.92 -0.78
N ARG A 164 -5.86 17.92 -1.59
CA ARG A 164 -6.52 18.12 -2.91
C ARG A 164 -5.67 18.85 -3.95
N THR A 165 -4.36 18.93 -3.76
CA THR A 165 -3.43 19.55 -4.72
C THR A 165 -2.86 18.51 -5.70
N ARG A 166 -2.27 19.02 -6.81
CA ARG A 166 -1.45 18.23 -7.73
C ARG A 166 -0.28 17.58 -6.97
N ALA A 167 0.42 18.38 -6.14
CA ALA A 167 1.54 17.92 -5.34
C ALA A 167 1.20 16.77 -4.40
N ALA A 168 -0.01 16.76 -3.77
CA ALA A 168 -0.47 15.65 -2.95
C ALA A 168 -0.63 14.34 -3.76
N THR A 169 -1.15 14.44 -4.97
CA THR A 169 -1.29 13.27 -5.85
C THR A 169 0.07 12.79 -6.33
N GLU A 170 0.96 13.69 -6.71
CA GLU A 170 2.30 13.35 -7.15
C GLU A 170 3.14 12.72 -6.02
N ALA A 171 3.04 13.24 -4.78
CA ALA A 171 3.71 12.65 -3.62
C ALA A 171 3.35 11.17 -3.43
N MET A 172 2.07 10.84 -3.51
CA MET A 172 1.62 9.44 -3.44
C MET A 172 2.13 8.63 -4.64
N PHE A 173 2.04 9.18 -5.85
CA PHE A 173 2.47 8.52 -7.07
C PHE A 173 3.96 8.19 -7.08
N LEU A 174 4.81 9.05 -6.54
CA LEU A 174 6.25 8.80 -6.42
C LEU A 174 6.54 7.54 -5.57
N LEU A 175 5.88 7.37 -4.40
CA LEU A 175 6.07 6.17 -3.60
C LEU A 175 5.36 4.94 -4.19
N MET A 176 4.22 5.10 -4.85
CA MET A 176 3.56 4.00 -5.56
C MET A 176 4.48 3.45 -6.66
N ARG A 177 5.11 4.33 -7.46
CA ARG A 177 6.10 3.94 -8.47
C ARG A 177 7.29 3.25 -7.83
N HIS A 178 7.83 3.84 -6.76
CA HIS A 178 8.96 3.24 -6.06
C HIS A 178 8.65 1.82 -5.60
N ALA A 179 7.48 1.60 -4.99
CA ALA A 179 7.07 0.28 -4.52
C ALA A 179 6.87 -0.73 -5.68
N MET A 180 6.18 -0.32 -6.74
CA MET A 180 5.72 -1.24 -7.78
C MET A 180 6.72 -1.38 -8.94
N ASP A 181 7.35 -0.27 -9.41
CA ASP A 181 8.28 -0.30 -10.54
C ASP A 181 9.72 -0.56 -10.08
N ASP A 182 10.22 0.20 -9.08
CA ASP A 182 11.64 0.14 -8.70
C ASP A 182 11.94 -1.09 -7.83
N LEU A 183 11.06 -1.40 -6.87
CA LEU A 183 11.23 -2.51 -5.93
C LEU A 183 10.52 -3.81 -6.38
N GLY A 184 9.60 -3.73 -7.35
CA GLY A 184 8.91 -4.86 -7.95
C GLY A 184 7.92 -5.57 -7.01
N TYR A 185 7.35 -4.87 -6.04
CA TYR A 185 6.28 -5.43 -5.20
C TYR A 185 5.07 -5.76 -6.07
N ARG A 186 4.42 -6.90 -5.80
CA ARG A 186 3.27 -7.35 -6.59
C ARG A 186 1.95 -6.82 -6.08
N ARG A 187 1.93 -6.35 -4.85
CA ARG A 187 0.72 -5.86 -4.18
C ARG A 187 1.04 -4.62 -3.37
N LEU A 188 0.37 -3.54 -3.70
CA LEU A 188 0.39 -2.29 -2.94
C LEU A 188 -0.93 -2.14 -2.20
N VAL A 189 -0.87 -2.06 -0.88
CA VAL A 189 -2.03 -1.99 0.00
C VAL A 189 -2.29 -0.56 0.45
N TRP A 190 -3.57 -0.20 0.61
CA TRP A 190 -4.06 0.99 1.28
C TRP A 190 -5.10 0.59 2.32
N LYS A 191 -4.89 0.99 3.56
CA LYS A 191 -5.83 0.73 4.65
C LYS A 191 -6.29 2.04 5.31
N CYS A 192 -7.55 2.13 5.65
CA CYS A 192 -8.04 3.27 6.42
C CYS A 192 -9.18 2.85 7.35
N ASN A 193 -9.48 3.71 8.34
CA ASN A 193 -10.72 3.57 9.10
C ASN A 193 -11.91 3.55 8.12
N ALA A 194 -12.82 2.59 8.26
CA ALA A 194 -13.97 2.45 7.37
C ALA A 194 -14.86 3.70 7.33
N LEU A 195 -14.83 4.53 8.39
CA LEU A 195 -15.54 5.80 8.48
C LEU A 195 -14.77 6.97 7.83
N ASN A 196 -13.48 6.79 7.50
CA ASN A 196 -12.67 7.83 6.86
C ASN A 196 -13.00 7.97 5.36
N MET A 197 -14.13 8.62 5.07
CA MET A 197 -14.60 8.79 3.69
C MET A 197 -13.63 9.58 2.79
N PRO A 198 -12.91 10.61 3.27
CA PRO A 198 -11.86 11.25 2.48
C PRO A 198 -10.76 10.27 2.02
N SER A 199 -10.28 9.41 2.92
CA SER A 199 -9.25 8.40 2.59
C SER A 199 -9.78 7.33 1.63
N ARG A 200 -11.00 6.83 1.86
CA ARG A 200 -11.66 5.87 0.93
C ARG A 200 -11.79 6.44 -0.48
N ARG A 201 -12.23 7.72 -0.60
CA ARG A 201 -12.32 8.40 -1.89
C ARG A 201 -10.94 8.61 -2.54
N ALA A 202 -9.91 8.89 -1.74
CA ALA A 202 -8.55 9.04 -2.25
C ALA A 202 -8.02 7.72 -2.83
N ALA A 203 -8.19 6.60 -2.12
CA ALA A 203 -7.83 5.27 -2.60
C ALA A 203 -8.53 4.93 -3.93
N ALA A 204 -9.87 5.05 -3.96
CA ALA A 204 -10.66 4.80 -5.17
C ALA A 204 -10.25 5.72 -6.33
N ARG A 205 -9.97 7.01 -6.04
CA ARG A 205 -9.51 7.97 -7.05
C ARG A 205 -8.16 7.58 -7.65
N LEU A 206 -7.24 7.06 -6.85
CA LEU A 206 -5.91 6.60 -7.31
C LEU A 206 -5.97 5.25 -8.02
N GLY A 207 -7.12 4.58 -8.03
CA GLY A 207 -7.32 3.33 -8.75
C GLY A 207 -7.16 2.08 -7.89
N PHE A 208 -7.10 2.21 -6.57
CA PHE A 208 -7.13 1.06 -5.68
C PHE A 208 -8.51 0.39 -5.71
N THR A 209 -8.51 -0.93 -5.78
CA THR A 209 -9.69 -1.78 -5.71
C THR A 209 -10.06 -2.02 -4.25
N TYR A 210 -11.35 -1.85 -3.89
CA TYR A 210 -11.86 -2.15 -2.56
C TYR A 210 -12.02 -3.66 -2.37
N GLU A 211 -11.46 -4.22 -1.30
CA GLU A 211 -11.47 -5.66 -1.04
C GLU A 211 -12.40 -6.06 0.11
N GLY A 212 -12.80 -5.12 0.94
CA GLY A 212 -13.69 -5.41 2.06
C GLY A 212 -13.37 -4.61 3.32
N THR A 213 -14.15 -4.87 4.37
CA THR A 213 -13.95 -4.24 5.68
C THR A 213 -13.72 -5.31 6.75
N HIS A 214 -12.57 -5.24 7.42
CA HIS A 214 -12.31 -6.01 8.62
C HIS A 214 -13.04 -5.36 9.80
N ARG A 215 -14.05 -6.07 10.34
CA ARG A 215 -14.87 -5.59 11.46
C ARG A 215 -14.09 -5.71 12.77
N ALA A 216 -14.19 -4.68 13.64
CA ALA A 216 -13.53 -4.62 14.95
C ALA A 216 -12.01 -4.91 14.88
N HIS A 217 -11.34 -4.48 13.78
CA HIS A 217 -9.97 -4.86 13.47
C HIS A 217 -8.96 -4.28 14.46
N LEU A 218 -9.14 -3.03 14.86
CA LEU A 218 -8.20 -2.32 15.73
C LEU A 218 -8.94 -1.51 16.80
N VAL A 219 -8.19 -1.07 17.81
CA VAL A 219 -8.61 -0.01 18.72
C VAL A 219 -7.76 1.23 18.43
N GLY A 220 -8.40 2.35 18.08
CA GLY A 220 -7.75 3.62 17.82
C GLY A 220 -8.29 4.71 18.75
N LYS A 221 -7.42 5.37 19.53
CA LYS A 221 -7.81 6.43 20.46
C LYS A 221 -8.99 6.02 21.38
N GLY A 222 -8.94 4.78 21.90
CA GLY A 222 -9.98 4.22 22.77
C GLY A 222 -11.30 3.84 22.08
N ARG A 223 -11.35 3.89 20.74
CA ARG A 223 -12.56 3.56 19.97
C ARG A 223 -12.34 2.33 19.09
N ARG A 224 -13.40 1.53 18.88
CA ARG A 224 -13.43 0.48 17.89
C ARG A 224 -13.14 1.08 16.51
N ARG A 225 -12.24 0.43 15.78
CA ARG A 225 -11.94 0.75 14.39
C ARG A 225 -12.22 -0.46 13.50
N ASP A 226 -13.17 -0.32 12.60
CA ASP A 226 -13.34 -1.17 11.45
C ASP A 226 -12.41 -0.64 10.35
N THR A 227 -11.71 -1.53 9.63
CA THR A 227 -10.70 -1.12 8.65
C THR A 227 -11.13 -1.52 7.25
N ALA A 228 -11.27 -0.53 6.37
CA ALA A 228 -11.47 -0.74 4.94
C ALA A 228 -10.11 -1.04 4.28
N TRP A 229 -10.06 -2.11 3.47
CA TRP A 229 -8.91 -2.58 2.73
C TRP A 229 -9.07 -2.31 1.25
N PHE A 230 -7.99 -1.88 0.65
CA PHE A 230 -7.87 -1.60 -0.77
C PHE A 230 -6.50 -2.05 -1.26
N SER A 231 -6.39 -2.44 -2.54
CA SER A 231 -5.11 -2.80 -3.15
C SER A 231 -5.03 -2.36 -4.62
N ILE A 232 -3.80 -2.32 -5.11
CA ILE A 232 -3.45 -2.39 -6.53
C ILE A 232 -2.49 -3.58 -6.65
N ILE A 233 -2.77 -4.51 -7.57
CA ILE A 233 -1.89 -5.63 -7.89
C ILE A 233 -1.02 -5.35 -9.11
N SER A 234 0.04 -6.15 -9.30
CA SER A 234 1.00 -5.97 -10.39
C SER A 234 0.36 -5.93 -11.77
N GLU A 235 -0.69 -6.73 -11.98
CA GLU A 235 -1.42 -6.83 -13.24
C GLU A 235 -2.23 -5.56 -13.56
N GLU A 236 -2.67 -4.85 -12.54
CA GLU A 236 -3.44 -3.60 -12.67
C GLU A 236 -2.52 -2.37 -12.77
N TRP A 237 -1.31 -2.47 -12.18
CA TRP A 237 -0.44 -1.32 -11.98
C TRP A 237 -0.10 -0.54 -13.27
N PRO A 238 0.27 -1.16 -14.41
CA PRO A 238 0.63 -0.40 -15.61
C PRO A 238 -0.46 0.58 -16.04
N THR A 239 -1.71 0.13 -16.09
CA THR A 239 -2.85 0.97 -16.47
C THR A 239 -3.08 2.10 -15.46
N ARG A 240 -2.95 1.81 -14.15
CA ARG A 240 -3.11 2.81 -13.08
C ARG A 240 -2.00 3.85 -13.10
N ARG A 241 -0.75 3.37 -13.26
CA ARG A 241 0.44 4.22 -13.39
C ARG A 241 0.30 5.22 -14.53
N ASP A 242 -0.02 4.73 -15.72
CA ASP A 242 -0.07 5.54 -16.93
C ASP A 242 -1.20 6.59 -16.86
N ALA A 243 -2.36 6.23 -16.29
CA ALA A 243 -3.45 7.17 -16.05
C ALA A 243 -3.05 8.28 -15.05
N ILE A 244 -2.34 7.94 -13.96
CA ILE A 244 -1.89 8.93 -12.98
C ILE A 244 -0.81 9.82 -13.59
N ALA A 245 0.15 9.24 -14.32
CA ALA A 245 1.19 9.98 -15.01
C ALA A 245 0.61 10.99 -16.01
N ALA A 246 -0.34 10.55 -16.84
CA ALA A 246 -1.04 11.43 -17.80
C ALA A 246 -1.85 12.53 -17.08
N TRP A 247 -2.49 12.21 -15.95
CA TRP A 247 -3.18 13.22 -15.15
C TRP A 247 -2.23 14.25 -14.58
N LEU A 248 -1.02 13.84 -14.16
CA LEU A 248 0.02 14.71 -13.60
C LEU A 248 0.73 15.56 -14.66
N ASP A 249 0.53 15.32 -15.93
CA ASP A 249 1.13 16.15 -16.99
C ASP A 249 0.75 17.64 -16.80
N THR A 250 1.72 18.52 -16.99
CA THR A 250 1.53 19.97 -16.87
C THR A 250 0.44 20.50 -17.81
N ALA A 251 0.31 19.92 -18.99
CA ALA A 251 -0.71 20.30 -19.97
C ALA A 251 -2.15 20.06 -19.46
N ASN A 252 -2.32 19.15 -18.48
CA ASN A 252 -3.62 18.91 -17.86
C ASN A 252 -4.04 20.00 -16.86
N PHE A 253 -3.17 20.97 -16.55
CA PHE A 253 -3.47 22.02 -15.55
C PHE A 253 -3.61 23.39 -16.21
N GLY A 254 -4.63 24.15 -15.77
CA GLY A 254 -4.81 25.54 -16.13
C GLY A 254 -3.87 26.47 -15.36
N PRO A 255 -3.83 27.77 -15.73
CA PRO A 255 -3.05 28.78 -15.00
C PRO A 255 -3.46 28.93 -13.53
N ASP A 256 -4.71 28.54 -13.20
CA ASP A 256 -5.26 28.51 -11.84
C ASP A 256 -4.83 27.27 -11.05
N GLY A 257 -4.05 26.35 -11.64
CA GLY A 257 -3.59 25.09 -11.06
C GLY A 257 -4.67 24.01 -10.98
N ARG A 258 -5.85 24.21 -11.59
CA ARG A 258 -6.92 23.21 -11.65
C ARG A 258 -6.72 22.24 -12.80
N PRO A 259 -7.00 20.94 -12.60
CA PRO A 259 -6.91 19.99 -13.69
C PRO A 259 -8.04 20.23 -14.70
N ARG A 260 -7.71 20.21 -15.99
CA ARG A 260 -8.66 20.30 -17.11
C ARG A 260 -9.52 19.04 -17.19
N ARG A 261 -8.93 17.89 -16.86
CA ARG A 261 -9.57 16.58 -16.90
C ARG A 261 -9.35 15.85 -15.56
N SER A 262 -10.37 15.17 -15.07
CA SER A 262 -10.28 14.37 -13.84
C SER A 262 -9.44 13.11 -14.03
N LEU A 263 -8.83 12.59 -12.95
CA LEU A 263 -8.08 11.33 -13.00
C LEU A 263 -8.99 10.14 -13.41
N ALA A 264 -10.26 10.16 -13.02
CA ALA A 264 -11.23 9.14 -13.46
C ALA A 264 -11.39 9.12 -14.99
N GLY A 265 -11.34 10.29 -15.64
CA GLY A 265 -11.40 10.39 -17.10
C GLY A 265 -10.21 9.73 -17.80
N PHE A 266 -9.01 9.78 -17.24
CA PHE A 266 -7.84 9.09 -17.81
C PHE A 266 -7.89 7.58 -17.61
N ARG A 267 -8.53 7.08 -16.55
CA ARG A 267 -8.66 5.64 -16.30
C ARG A 267 -9.66 4.95 -17.22
N SER A 268 -10.70 5.65 -17.66
CA SER A 268 -11.76 5.09 -18.54
C SER A 268 -11.31 4.87 -19.98
N GLU A 269 -10.17 5.43 -20.40
CA GLU A 269 -9.63 5.25 -21.76
C GLU A 269 -8.62 4.09 -21.87
N GLY A 270 -8.16 3.56 -20.75
CA GLY A 270 -7.22 2.43 -20.70
C GLY A 270 -7.84 1.12 -20.22
N ALA A 271 -9.17 1.06 -20.12
CA ALA A 271 -9.91 -0.12 -19.68
C ALA A 271 -10.51 -0.87 -20.88
#